data_9746cb6fc355cf36219b45ec955d9042
#
_entry.id   9746cb6fc355cf36219b45ec955d9042
#
_cell.length_a   1.000
_cell.length_b   1.000
_cell.length_c   1.000
_cell.angle_alpha   90.00
_cell.angle_beta   90.00
_cell.angle_gamma   90.00
#
_symmetry.space_group_name_H-M   'P 1'
#
loop_
_entity.id
_entity.type
_entity.pdbx_description
1 polymer ?
#
loop_
_entity_poly.entity_id
_entity_poly.type
_entity_poly.pdbx_seq_one_letter_code
_entity_poly.pdbx_strand_id
1 'polypeptide(L)'
;MTEQSQPGKPASSEPATPSEPATPTEPREMTEARQAMVEKQLLPRGIADPRVIQAMKTTPRHLFLPAEAWPIAYGDHPLAIAAGQTISQPFIVAMMSELLSPLPEDAKVLEIGTGCGYQTAVLVALGYQVHSIERIAELSRGAQKTLGELDSLPAELLVGDGMLGNPPGAPYDAIISTACARKVLPAWIDQVREGGLIITPVKRFGGRQYLMRYTKQGRRLSKDDLGLVRFVPLLRGVE
;
A
#
# COMPACT_ATOMS: atom_id res chain seq x y z
N MET A 1 54.40 -47.11 47.08
CA MET A 1 53.97 -46.74 45.73
C MET A 1 52.48 -46.40 45.83
N THR A 2 52.15 -45.16 45.98
CA THR A 2 50.78 -44.69 46.18
C THR A 2 50.41 -43.81 44.97
N GLU A 3 49.47 -44.33 44.19
CA GLU A 3 48.95 -43.73 42.98
C GLU A 3 47.90 -42.68 43.36
N GLN A 4 48.16 -41.40 43.02
CA GLN A 4 47.25 -40.29 43.26
C GLN A 4 46.32 -40.10 42.08
N SER A 5 45.05 -40.34 42.32
CA SER A 5 43.95 -40.04 41.35
C SER A 5 43.73 -38.55 41.29
N GLN A 6 43.78 -37.97 40.08
CA GLN A 6 43.39 -36.58 39.82
C GLN A 6 41.86 -36.45 39.71
N PRO A 7 41.26 -35.34 40.22
CA PRO A 7 39.83 -35.08 40.07
C PRO A 7 39.50 -34.54 38.68
N GLY A 8 38.44 -35.07 38.09
CA GLY A 8 37.91 -34.69 36.79
C GLY A 8 37.38 -33.25 36.75
N LYS A 9 37.68 -32.56 35.67
CA LYS A 9 37.24 -31.24 35.31
C LYS A 9 35.71 -31.19 35.07
N PRO A 10 34.93 -30.24 35.61
CA PRO A 10 33.50 -30.19 35.32
C PRO A 10 33.28 -29.74 33.88
N ALA A 11 32.31 -30.37 33.22
CA ALA A 11 31.84 -30.03 31.88
C ALA A 11 31.22 -28.63 31.89
N SER A 12 31.70 -27.78 30.99
CA SER A 12 31.14 -26.44 30.76
C SER A 12 29.79 -26.62 30.04
N SER A 13 28.71 -26.24 30.72
CA SER A 13 27.39 -26.09 30.10
C SER A 13 27.41 -24.88 29.19
N GLU A 14 27.25 -25.06 27.88
CA GLU A 14 26.99 -24.01 26.92
C GLU A 14 25.65 -23.30 27.26
N PRO A 15 25.59 -21.97 27.20
CA PRO A 15 24.32 -21.27 27.39
C PRO A 15 23.41 -21.55 26.21
N ALA A 16 22.19 -22.00 26.49
CA ALA A 16 21.14 -22.17 25.49
C ALA A 16 20.89 -20.84 24.77
N THR A 17 21.05 -20.84 23.46
CA THR A 17 20.68 -19.72 22.57
C THR A 17 19.19 -19.43 22.75
N PRO A 18 18.78 -18.17 22.99
CA PRO A 18 17.36 -17.84 23.03
C PRO A 18 16.74 -18.16 21.66
N SER A 19 15.72 -19.02 21.66
CA SER A 19 14.91 -19.27 20.47
C SER A 19 14.24 -17.96 20.04
N GLU A 20 14.53 -17.48 18.84
CA GLU A 20 13.80 -16.39 18.22
C GLU A 20 12.28 -16.69 18.28
N PRO A 21 11.43 -15.68 18.62
CA PRO A 21 10.00 -15.89 18.60
C PRO A 21 9.59 -16.25 17.18
N ALA A 22 9.04 -17.44 16.99
CA ALA A 22 8.50 -17.88 15.72
C ALA A 22 7.45 -16.87 15.25
N THR A 23 7.70 -16.20 14.14
CA THR A 23 6.69 -15.37 13.47
C THR A 23 5.44 -16.23 13.26
N PRO A 24 4.24 -15.79 13.66
CA PRO A 24 3.03 -16.57 13.46
C PRO A 24 2.90 -16.93 11.98
N THR A 25 2.96 -18.21 11.66
CA THR A 25 2.83 -18.68 10.28
C THR A 25 1.43 -18.29 9.78
N GLU A 26 1.35 -17.55 8.69
CA GLU A 26 0.08 -17.17 8.05
C GLU A 26 -0.78 -18.42 7.83
N PRO A 27 -2.10 -18.39 8.13
CA PRO A 27 -2.98 -19.52 7.86
C PRO A 27 -2.93 -19.91 6.38
N ARG A 28 -2.72 -21.19 6.11
CA ARG A 28 -2.61 -21.73 4.74
C ARG A 28 -3.78 -21.31 3.85
N GLU A 29 -4.99 -21.27 4.39
CA GLU A 29 -6.20 -20.84 3.71
C GLU A 29 -6.10 -19.38 3.19
N MET A 30 -5.46 -18.49 3.96
CA MET A 30 -5.28 -17.09 3.55
C MET A 30 -4.26 -16.97 2.41
N THR A 31 -3.19 -17.77 2.45
CA THR A 31 -2.22 -17.86 1.35
C THR A 31 -2.87 -18.38 0.08
N GLU A 32 -3.64 -19.47 0.16
CA GLU A 32 -4.36 -20.05 -0.98
C GLU A 32 -5.41 -19.06 -1.56
N ALA A 33 -6.16 -18.37 -0.70
CA ALA A 33 -7.12 -17.35 -1.13
C ALA A 33 -6.44 -16.17 -1.84
N ARG A 34 -5.27 -15.72 -1.35
CA ARG A 34 -4.48 -14.67 -1.98
C ARG A 34 -3.98 -15.10 -3.37
N GLN A 35 -3.46 -16.32 -3.51
CA GLN A 35 -3.04 -16.84 -4.81
C GLN A 35 -4.22 -16.95 -5.78
N ALA A 36 -5.36 -17.47 -5.32
CA ALA A 36 -6.58 -17.58 -6.11
C ALA A 36 -7.11 -16.20 -6.56
N MET A 37 -7.03 -15.17 -5.70
CA MET A 37 -7.36 -13.80 -6.06
C MET A 37 -6.52 -13.33 -7.26
N VAL A 38 -5.22 -13.52 -7.24
CA VAL A 38 -4.35 -13.11 -8.35
C VAL A 38 -4.69 -13.89 -9.62
N GLU A 39 -4.78 -15.22 -9.53
CA GLU A 39 -4.97 -16.08 -10.70
C GLU A 39 -6.36 -15.93 -11.34
N LYS A 40 -7.41 -15.76 -10.52
CA LYS A 40 -8.80 -15.81 -11.00
C LYS A 40 -9.45 -14.42 -11.17
N GLN A 41 -8.90 -13.38 -10.53
CA GLN A 41 -9.52 -12.06 -10.54
C GLN A 41 -8.62 -10.99 -11.21
N LEU A 42 -7.28 -11.07 -11.08
CA LEU A 42 -6.39 -10.05 -11.61
C LEU A 42 -5.88 -10.39 -13.01
N LEU A 43 -5.26 -11.58 -13.18
CA LEU A 43 -4.71 -12.00 -14.47
C LEU A 43 -5.74 -12.03 -15.61
N PRO A 44 -6.98 -12.58 -15.43
CA PRO A 44 -7.98 -12.61 -16.49
C PRO A 44 -8.50 -11.22 -16.90
N ARG A 45 -8.27 -10.20 -16.05
CA ARG A 45 -8.66 -8.80 -16.31
C ARG A 45 -7.53 -7.94 -16.84
N GLY A 46 -6.39 -8.54 -17.20
CA GLY A 46 -5.30 -7.88 -17.90
C GLY A 46 -4.21 -7.29 -17.02
N ILE A 47 -4.16 -7.58 -15.71
CA ILE A 47 -2.97 -7.27 -14.90
C ILE A 47 -1.83 -8.16 -15.37
N ALA A 48 -0.76 -7.55 -15.90
CA ALA A 48 0.30 -8.24 -16.60
C ALA A 48 1.72 -7.92 -16.09
N ASP A 49 1.93 -6.80 -15.37
CA ASP A 49 3.26 -6.46 -14.82
C ASP A 49 3.67 -7.49 -13.77
N PRO A 50 4.81 -8.21 -13.98
CA PRO A 50 5.27 -9.25 -13.05
C PRO A 50 5.52 -8.73 -11.64
N ARG A 51 5.96 -7.45 -11.48
CA ARG A 51 6.21 -6.82 -10.17
C ARG A 51 4.89 -6.62 -9.42
N VAL A 52 3.87 -6.12 -10.11
CA VAL A 52 2.53 -5.95 -9.53
C VAL A 52 1.92 -7.30 -9.14
N ILE A 53 2.02 -8.29 -10.03
CA ILE A 53 1.56 -9.65 -9.74
C ILE A 53 2.25 -10.20 -8.50
N GLN A 54 3.57 -10.02 -8.39
CA GLN A 54 4.35 -10.49 -7.24
C GLN A 54 3.96 -9.73 -5.96
N ALA A 55 3.86 -8.40 -6.00
CA ALA A 55 3.43 -7.60 -4.86
C ALA A 55 2.04 -8.02 -4.36
N MET A 56 1.08 -8.25 -5.27
CA MET A 56 -0.26 -8.73 -4.90
C MET A 56 -0.25 -10.16 -4.35
N LYS A 57 0.69 -11.02 -4.76
CA LYS A 57 0.87 -12.37 -4.24
C LYS A 57 1.51 -12.41 -2.85
N THR A 58 2.32 -11.42 -2.50
CA THR A 58 3.08 -11.41 -1.24
C THR A 58 2.45 -10.54 -0.16
N THR A 59 1.68 -9.50 -0.52
CA THR A 59 1.06 -8.60 0.46
C THR A 59 -0.20 -9.23 1.08
N PRO A 60 -0.22 -9.54 2.39
CA PRO A 60 -1.31 -10.26 3.05
C PRO A 60 -2.49 -9.34 3.36
N ARG A 61 -3.40 -9.14 2.40
CA ARG A 61 -4.53 -8.21 2.47
C ARG A 61 -5.40 -8.39 3.72
N HIS A 62 -5.59 -9.63 4.19
CA HIS A 62 -6.43 -9.93 5.36
C HIS A 62 -5.89 -9.26 6.62
N LEU A 63 -4.59 -9.03 6.77
CA LEU A 63 -4.00 -8.38 7.94
C LEU A 63 -4.32 -6.87 8.02
N PHE A 64 -4.82 -6.26 6.94
CA PHE A 64 -5.32 -4.88 6.92
C PHE A 64 -6.82 -4.77 7.23
N LEU A 65 -7.43 -5.85 7.68
CA LEU A 65 -8.85 -5.98 7.98
C LEU A 65 -9.05 -6.59 9.38
N PRO A 66 -10.16 -6.32 10.04
CA PRO A 66 -10.52 -7.02 11.27
C PRO A 66 -10.69 -8.52 10.98
N ALA A 67 -10.41 -9.37 11.98
CA ALA A 67 -10.39 -10.83 11.82
C ALA A 67 -11.71 -11.41 11.28
N GLU A 68 -12.83 -10.80 11.64
CA GLU A 68 -14.17 -11.20 11.18
C GLU A 68 -14.34 -11.07 9.66
N ALA A 69 -13.54 -10.20 9.01
CA ALA A 69 -13.57 -10.00 7.57
C ALA A 69 -12.57 -10.89 6.80
N TRP A 70 -11.72 -11.66 7.48
CA TRP A 70 -10.72 -12.51 6.83
C TRP A 70 -11.31 -13.52 5.83
N PRO A 71 -12.45 -14.19 6.11
CA PRO A 71 -13.05 -15.15 5.15
C PRO A 71 -13.40 -14.52 3.80
N ILE A 72 -13.62 -13.20 3.74
CA ILE A 72 -13.99 -12.47 2.53
C ILE A 72 -12.92 -11.49 2.05
N ALA A 73 -11.75 -11.46 2.71
CA ALA A 73 -10.69 -10.48 2.47
C ALA A 73 -10.18 -10.44 1.02
N TYR A 74 -10.19 -11.59 0.34
CA TYR A 74 -9.69 -11.75 -1.03
C TYR A 74 -10.79 -11.76 -2.09
N GLY A 75 -12.04 -11.40 -1.72
CA GLY A 75 -13.14 -11.20 -2.66
C GLY A 75 -12.91 -9.96 -3.55
N ASP A 76 -13.45 -9.98 -4.78
CA ASP A 76 -13.29 -8.91 -5.78
C ASP A 76 -14.22 -7.69 -5.50
N HIS A 77 -14.16 -7.17 -4.30
CA HIS A 77 -14.96 -6.03 -3.85
C HIS A 77 -14.23 -5.23 -2.76
N PRO A 78 -14.60 -3.94 -2.56
CA PRO A 78 -14.12 -3.16 -1.42
C PRO A 78 -14.76 -3.68 -0.13
N LEU A 79 -14.08 -3.50 1.01
CA LEU A 79 -14.58 -3.84 2.33
C LEU A 79 -14.52 -2.62 3.25
N ALA A 80 -15.45 -2.55 4.21
CA ALA A 80 -15.45 -1.49 5.20
C ALA A 80 -14.24 -1.64 6.16
N ILE A 81 -13.65 -0.49 6.52
CA ILE A 81 -12.65 -0.36 7.57
C ILE A 81 -13.12 0.69 8.59
N ALA A 82 -12.29 0.99 9.59
CA ALA A 82 -12.60 2.00 10.60
C ALA A 82 -12.92 3.38 9.98
N ALA A 83 -13.49 4.26 10.78
CA ALA A 83 -13.84 5.64 10.42
C ALA A 83 -14.72 5.77 9.16
N GLY A 84 -15.56 4.78 8.86
CA GLY A 84 -16.45 4.78 7.70
C GLY A 84 -15.74 4.76 6.35
N GLN A 85 -14.46 4.37 6.32
CA GLN A 85 -13.67 4.25 5.09
C GLN A 85 -13.70 2.81 4.56
N THR A 86 -13.02 2.57 3.44
CA THR A 86 -12.96 1.26 2.80
C THR A 86 -11.54 0.90 2.36
N ILE A 87 -11.17 -0.38 2.47
CA ILE A 87 -10.06 -0.93 1.70
C ILE A 87 -10.54 -1.16 0.26
N SER A 88 -9.80 -0.66 -0.71
CA SER A 88 -10.17 -0.75 -2.14
C SER A 88 -10.24 -2.20 -2.62
N GLN A 89 -11.07 -2.47 -3.63
CA GLN A 89 -11.14 -3.75 -4.34
C GLN A 89 -9.75 -4.17 -4.82
N PRO A 90 -9.35 -5.45 -4.69
CA PRO A 90 -8.02 -5.92 -5.10
C PRO A 90 -7.65 -5.56 -6.54
N PHE A 91 -8.57 -5.72 -7.48
CA PHE A 91 -8.34 -5.35 -8.87
C PHE A 91 -8.01 -3.85 -9.05
N ILE A 92 -8.69 -2.98 -8.32
CA ILE A 92 -8.43 -1.53 -8.38
C ILE A 92 -7.05 -1.20 -7.83
N VAL A 93 -6.63 -1.84 -6.72
CA VAL A 93 -5.28 -1.69 -6.17
C VAL A 93 -4.23 -2.13 -7.19
N ALA A 94 -4.39 -3.31 -7.78
CA ALA A 94 -3.47 -3.83 -8.79
C ALA A 94 -3.41 -2.93 -10.03
N MET A 95 -4.57 -2.51 -10.56
CA MET A 95 -4.65 -1.64 -11.74
C MET A 95 -3.99 -0.28 -11.49
N MET A 96 -4.26 0.36 -10.35
CA MET A 96 -3.65 1.64 -10.01
C MET A 96 -2.13 1.50 -9.81
N SER A 97 -1.66 0.39 -9.26
CA SER A 97 -0.23 0.09 -9.13
C SER A 97 0.42 -0.16 -10.50
N GLU A 98 -0.24 -0.89 -11.40
CA GLU A 98 0.28 -1.17 -12.74
C GLU A 98 0.42 0.10 -13.60
N LEU A 99 -0.42 1.11 -13.38
CA LEU A 99 -0.27 2.41 -14.05
C LEU A 99 1.03 3.15 -13.67
N LEU A 100 1.70 2.73 -12.60
CA LEU A 100 3.02 3.23 -12.19
C LEU A 100 4.18 2.41 -12.76
N SER A 101 3.92 1.28 -13.42
CA SER A 101 4.95 0.38 -13.97
C SER A 101 6.01 1.03 -14.88
N PRO A 102 5.74 2.13 -15.61
CA PRO A 102 6.78 2.84 -16.34
C PRO A 102 7.84 3.49 -15.46
N LEU A 103 7.62 3.58 -14.14
CA LEU A 103 8.58 4.19 -13.21
C LEU A 103 9.65 3.16 -12.78
N PRO A 104 10.89 3.63 -12.46
CA PRO A 104 11.91 2.78 -11.85
C PRO A 104 11.51 2.34 -10.42
N GLU A 105 12.16 1.30 -9.91
CA GLU A 105 11.83 0.72 -8.60
C GLU A 105 12.03 1.71 -7.44
N ASP A 106 13.00 2.60 -7.52
CA ASP A 106 13.28 3.60 -6.48
C ASP A 106 12.51 4.91 -6.67
N ALA A 107 11.51 4.94 -7.56
CA ALA A 107 10.72 6.14 -7.82
C ALA A 107 10.01 6.65 -6.56
N LYS A 108 10.02 7.97 -6.40
CA LYS A 108 9.35 8.64 -5.29
C LYS A 108 7.87 8.82 -5.57
N VAL A 109 7.02 8.19 -4.79
CA VAL A 109 5.56 8.20 -4.96
C VAL A 109 4.88 8.82 -3.76
N LEU A 110 4.02 9.83 -4.01
CA LEU A 110 3.12 10.38 -3.00
C LEU A 110 1.77 9.66 -3.08
N GLU A 111 1.39 9.00 -2.00
CA GLU A 111 0.06 8.43 -1.84
C GLU A 111 -0.83 9.37 -1.03
N ILE A 112 -2.04 9.64 -1.54
CA ILE A 112 -3.08 10.43 -0.87
C ILE A 112 -4.20 9.49 -0.42
N GLY A 113 -4.33 9.31 0.91
CA GLY A 113 -5.28 8.40 1.53
C GLY A 113 -4.66 7.05 1.83
N THR A 114 -3.89 6.96 2.91
CA THR A 114 -3.29 5.70 3.41
C THR A 114 -4.37 4.68 3.76
N GLY A 115 -5.46 5.14 4.39
CA GLY A 115 -6.52 4.26 4.88
C GLY A 115 -5.97 3.24 5.87
N CYS A 116 -6.19 1.95 5.58
CA CYS A 116 -5.61 0.85 6.38
C CYS A 116 -4.14 0.52 6.02
N GLY A 117 -3.58 1.11 4.94
CA GLY A 117 -2.20 0.87 4.51
C GLY A 117 -2.00 -0.22 3.44
N TYR A 118 -3.06 -0.85 2.94
CA TYR A 118 -2.91 -1.96 1.97
C TYR A 118 -2.32 -1.49 0.63
N GLN A 119 -2.80 -0.37 0.06
CA GLN A 119 -2.21 0.20 -1.15
C GLN A 119 -0.77 0.65 -0.89
N THR A 120 -0.48 1.24 0.27
CA THR A 120 0.86 1.62 0.72
C THR A 120 1.80 0.41 0.70
N ALA A 121 1.40 -0.72 1.32
CA ALA A 121 2.19 -1.95 1.36
C ALA A 121 2.48 -2.50 -0.04
N VAL A 122 1.50 -2.47 -0.95
CA VAL A 122 1.70 -2.89 -2.35
C VAL A 122 2.72 -1.98 -3.06
N LEU A 123 2.65 -0.66 -2.85
CA LEU A 123 3.60 0.28 -3.44
C LEU A 123 5.03 0.10 -2.88
N VAL A 124 5.16 -0.17 -1.59
CA VAL A 124 6.45 -0.50 -0.96
C VAL A 124 7.01 -1.81 -1.51
N ALA A 125 6.16 -2.84 -1.68
CA ALA A 125 6.56 -4.12 -2.28
C ALA A 125 7.00 -4.00 -3.75
N LEU A 126 6.59 -2.94 -4.45
CA LEU A 126 7.06 -2.58 -5.79
C LEU A 126 8.43 -1.86 -5.78
N GLY A 127 9.00 -1.59 -4.61
CA GLY A 127 10.29 -0.92 -4.43
C GLY A 127 10.22 0.60 -4.44
N TYR A 128 9.03 1.22 -4.47
CA TYR A 128 8.91 2.67 -4.49
C TYR A 128 9.24 3.33 -3.14
N GLN A 129 9.82 4.53 -3.19
CA GLN A 129 9.96 5.42 -2.03
C GLN A 129 8.61 6.09 -1.76
N VAL A 130 7.78 5.44 -0.95
CA VAL A 130 6.40 5.89 -0.71
C VAL A 130 6.37 6.94 0.39
N HIS A 131 5.75 8.09 0.10
CA HIS A 131 5.30 9.08 1.08
C HIS A 131 3.78 9.00 1.12
N SER A 132 3.19 8.65 2.26
CA SER A 132 1.74 8.45 2.36
C SER A 132 1.10 9.43 3.33
N ILE A 133 -0.02 10.05 2.94
CA ILE A 133 -0.75 11.02 3.75
C ILE A 133 -2.14 10.48 4.06
N GLU A 134 -2.49 10.49 5.33
CA GLU A 134 -3.83 10.20 5.83
C GLU A 134 -4.38 11.37 6.63
N ARG A 135 -5.65 11.76 6.38
CA ARG A 135 -6.30 12.84 7.12
C ARG A 135 -6.85 12.41 8.48
N ILE A 136 -7.14 11.12 8.63
CA ILE A 136 -7.72 10.53 9.83
C ILE A 136 -6.60 9.92 10.68
N ALA A 137 -6.26 10.59 11.78
CA ALA A 137 -5.14 10.19 12.62
C ALA A 137 -5.28 8.76 13.20
N GLU A 138 -6.50 8.29 13.46
CA GLU A 138 -6.76 6.93 13.90
C GLU A 138 -6.35 5.90 12.85
N LEU A 139 -6.72 6.11 11.57
CA LEU A 139 -6.34 5.23 10.47
C LEU A 139 -4.83 5.22 10.25
N SER A 140 -4.20 6.40 10.28
CA SER A 140 -2.74 6.51 10.14
C SER A 140 -2.00 5.69 11.20
N ARG A 141 -2.42 5.76 12.48
CA ARG A 141 -1.85 4.93 13.56
C ARG A 141 -2.06 3.44 13.35
N GLY A 142 -3.28 3.05 12.92
CA GLY A 142 -3.58 1.64 12.59
C GLY A 142 -2.72 1.12 11.45
N ALA A 143 -2.61 1.90 10.37
CA ALA A 143 -1.77 1.58 9.23
C ALA A 143 -0.29 1.46 9.62
N GLN A 144 0.24 2.41 10.40
CA GLN A 144 1.62 2.38 10.88
C GLN A 144 1.93 1.09 11.64
N LYS A 145 1.01 0.65 12.50
CA LYS A 145 1.17 -0.61 13.25
C LYS A 145 1.24 -1.80 12.30
N THR A 146 0.23 -1.97 11.44
CA THR A 146 0.15 -3.12 10.51
C THR A 146 1.33 -3.14 9.54
N LEU A 147 1.69 -1.98 8.98
CA LEU A 147 2.83 -1.86 8.07
C LEU A 147 4.16 -2.18 8.77
N GLY A 148 4.31 -1.77 10.04
CA GLY A 148 5.49 -2.09 10.84
C GLY A 148 5.60 -3.60 11.15
N GLU A 149 4.49 -4.26 11.46
CA GLU A 149 4.44 -5.71 11.68
C GLU A 149 4.78 -6.53 10.42
N LEU A 150 4.62 -5.92 9.23
CA LEU A 150 4.89 -6.52 7.93
C LEU A 150 6.21 -6.07 7.27
N ASP A 151 7.06 -5.34 7.98
CA ASP A 151 8.27 -4.71 7.42
C ASP A 151 8.01 -3.94 6.10
N SER A 152 6.82 -3.33 6.00
CA SER A 152 6.34 -2.63 4.81
C SER A 152 6.10 -1.14 5.06
N LEU A 153 6.85 -0.55 6.01
CA LEU A 153 6.74 0.88 6.31
C LEU A 153 7.13 1.72 5.08
N PRO A 154 6.35 2.77 4.75
CA PRO A 154 6.73 3.73 3.73
C PRO A 154 7.92 4.59 4.19
N ALA A 155 8.55 5.30 3.25
CA ALA A 155 9.60 6.26 3.56
C ALA A 155 9.10 7.37 4.50
N GLU A 156 7.83 7.74 4.38
CA GLU A 156 7.18 8.71 5.25
C GLU A 156 5.68 8.41 5.38
N LEU A 157 5.16 8.43 6.60
CA LEU A 157 3.73 8.32 6.89
C LEU A 157 3.27 9.55 7.66
N LEU A 158 2.39 10.34 7.05
CA LEU A 158 1.98 11.66 7.51
C LEU A 158 0.50 11.70 7.88
N VAL A 159 0.19 12.36 8.99
CA VAL A 159 -1.18 12.83 9.25
C VAL A 159 -1.32 14.23 8.66
N GLY A 160 -2.18 14.41 7.65
CA GLY A 160 -2.26 15.68 6.94
C GLY A 160 -3.43 15.80 5.95
N ASP A 161 -3.65 17.02 5.45
CA ASP A 161 -4.61 17.28 4.39
C ASP A 161 -4.04 16.90 3.02
N GLY A 162 -4.43 15.74 2.49
CA GLY A 162 -4.00 15.24 1.19
C GLY A 162 -4.30 16.19 0.02
N MET A 163 -5.22 17.14 0.18
CA MET A 163 -5.46 18.16 -0.85
C MET A 163 -4.27 19.11 -1.03
N LEU A 164 -3.43 19.26 -0.01
CA LEU A 164 -2.22 20.08 -0.04
C LEU A 164 -1.00 19.28 -0.53
N GLY A 165 -1.09 17.95 -0.59
CA GLY A 165 0.05 17.08 -0.85
C GLY A 165 1.07 17.14 0.28
N ASN A 166 2.35 16.88 -0.05
CA ASN A 166 3.49 17.00 0.87
C ASN A 166 4.62 17.81 0.20
N PRO A 167 4.56 19.14 0.24
CA PRO A 167 5.56 20.00 -0.39
C PRO A 167 7.01 19.74 0.05
N PRO A 168 7.31 19.44 1.35
CA PRO A 168 8.67 19.14 1.76
C PRO A 168 9.29 17.91 1.07
N GLY A 169 8.47 16.94 0.68
CA GLY A 169 8.91 15.74 -0.02
C GLY A 169 9.04 15.90 -1.54
N ALA A 170 8.53 16.99 -2.12
CA ALA A 170 8.57 17.20 -3.58
C ALA A 170 10.01 17.39 -4.13
N PRO A 171 10.26 17.09 -5.42
CA PRO A 171 9.29 16.60 -6.41
C PRO A 171 9.05 15.08 -6.32
N TYR A 172 7.88 14.65 -6.80
CA TYR A 172 7.50 13.24 -6.89
C TYR A 172 7.50 12.75 -8.34
N ASP A 173 7.87 11.49 -8.55
CA ASP A 173 7.74 10.80 -9.83
C ASP A 173 6.27 10.53 -10.17
N ALA A 174 5.49 10.20 -9.14
CA ALA A 174 4.05 10.09 -9.27
C ALA A 174 3.30 10.49 -7.99
N ILE A 175 2.03 10.84 -8.20
CA ILE A 175 1.04 11.03 -7.13
C ILE A 175 -0.12 10.07 -7.41
N ILE A 176 -0.47 9.25 -6.42
CA ILE A 176 -1.61 8.33 -6.49
C ILE A 176 -2.62 8.70 -5.41
N SER A 177 -3.90 8.83 -5.76
CA SER A 177 -4.95 9.12 -4.78
C SER A 177 -5.95 7.98 -4.68
N THR A 178 -6.16 7.47 -3.48
CA THR A 178 -7.17 6.46 -3.13
C THR A 178 -8.50 7.09 -2.70
N ALA A 179 -8.64 8.40 -2.85
CA ALA A 179 -9.86 9.16 -2.62
C ALA A 179 -10.24 9.97 -3.86
N CYS A 180 -11.55 10.15 -4.11
CA CYS A 180 -12.06 10.81 -5.30
C CYS A 180 -12.03 12.33 -5.18
N ALA A 181 -11.28 12.99 -6.05
CA ALA A 181 -11.25 14.43 -6.18
C ALA A 181 -12.31 14.94 -7.17
N ARG A 182 -12.62 16.25 -7.11
CA ARG A 182 -13.45 16.91 -8.14
C ARG A 182 -12.65 17.23 -9.41
N LYS A 183 -11.34 17.44 -9.26
CA LYS A 183 -10.35 17.71 -10.31
C LYS A 183 -8.95 17.46 -9.76
N VAL A 184 -7.96 17.38 -10.63
CA VAL A 184 -6.55 17.41 -10.20
C VAL A 184 -6.29 18.73 -9.48
N LEU A 185 -5.61 18.66 -8.33
CA LEU A 185 -5.35 19.82 -7.49
C LEU A 185 -4.07 20.54 -7.94
N PRO A 186 -4.04 21.89 -7.92
CA PRO A 186 -2.84 22.65 -8.25
C PRO A 186 -1.61 22.21 -7.43
N ALA A 187 -1.79 21.99 -6.14
CA ALA A 187 -0.71 21.51 -5.26
C ALA A 187 -0.07 20.20 -5.75
N TRP A 188 -0.85 19.28 -6.31
CA TRP A 188 -0.32 18.03 -6.87
C TRP A 188 0.46 18.26 -8.17
N ILE A 189 -0.05 19.18 -9.02
CA ILE A 189 0.62 19.55 -10.27
C ILE A 189 1.98 20.20 -9.98
N ASP A 190 2.04 21.05 -8.95
CA ASP A 190 3.28 21.73 -8.56
C ASP A 190 4.32 20.74 -7.97
N GLN A 191 3.85 19.70 -7.28
CA GLN A 191 4.70 18.72 -6.58
C GLN A 191 5.12 17.53 -7.44
N VAL A 192 4.42 17.23 -8.54
CA VAL A 192 4.86 16.19 -9.47
C VAL A 192 5.90 16.76 -10.44
N ARG A 193 6.97 15.97 -10.72
CA ARG A 193 8.03 16.38 -11.67
C ARG A 193 7.51 16.48 -13.11
N GLU A 194 8.29 17.09 -13.99
CA GLU A 194 8.04 17.04 -15.43
C GLU A 194 8.05 15.59 -15.94
N GLY A 195 7.07 15.23 -16.78
CA GLY A 195 6.85 13.85 -17.22
C GLY A 195 6.28 12.91 -16.15
N GLY A 196 6.09 13.38 -14.91
CA GLY A 196 5.55 12.58 -13.81
C GLY A 196 4.05 12.34 -13.93
N LEU A 197 3.56 11.35 -13.16
CA LEU A 197 2.21 10.82 -13.27
C LEU A 197 1.33 11.29 -12.11
N ILE A 198 0.03 11.52 -12.38
CA ILE A 198 -0.99 11.67 -11.33
C ILE A 198 -2.12 10.69 -11.64
N ILE A 199 -2.35 9.74 -10.74
CA ILE A 199 -3.40 8.73 -10.84
C ILE A 199 -4.44 9.03 -9.77
N THR A 200 -5.67 9.35 -10.19
CA THR A 200 -6.71 9.77 -9.25
C THR A 200 -8.11 9.50 -9.79
N PRO A 201 -9.04 9.04 -8.93
CA PRO A 201 -10.46 9.08 -9.28
C PRO A 201 -10.94 10.54 -9.34
N VAL A 202 -11.65 10.87 -10.41
CA VAL A 202 -12.22 12.22 -10.61
C VAL A 202 -13.73 12.15 -10.80
N LYS A 203 -14.46 12.95 -10.02
CA LYS A 203 -15.91 13.06 -10.14
C LYS A 203 -16.26 13.99 -11.30
N ARG A 204 -17.07 13.50 -12.25
CA ARG A 204 -17.56 14.27 -13.40
C ARG A 204 -19.04 14.63 -13.25
N PHE A 205 -19.56 15.35 -14.26
CA PHE A 205 -20.96 15.70 -14.35
C PHE A 205 -21.87 14.46 -14.17
N GLY A 206 -22.97 14.61 -13.46
CA GLY A 206 -23.86 13.49 -13.11
C GLY A 206 -23.37 12.62 -11.93
N GLY A 207 -22.29 13.02 -11.25
CA GLY A 207 -21.82 12.35 -10.03
C GLY A 207 -20.98 11.10 -10.24
N ARG A 208 -20.80 10.65 -11.50
CA ARG A 208 -19.97 9.48 -11.86
C ARG A 208 -18.50 9.77 -11.61
N GLN A 209 -17.78 8.76 -11.14
CA GLN A 209 -16.33 8.83 -10.90
C GLN A 209 -15.60 8.02 -11.95
N TYR A 210 -14.50 8.57 -12.46
CA TYR A 210 -13.65 7.92 -13.46
C TYR A 210 -12.21 7.90 -12.93
N LEU A 211 -11.55 6.75 -13.05
CA LEU A 211 -10.12 6.69 -12.79
C LEU A 211 -9.40 7.35 -13.95
N MET A 212 -8.54 8.30 -13.62
CA MET A 212 -7.79 9.09 -14.59
C MET A 212 -6.31 8.93 -14.34
N ARG A 213 -5.53 8.79 -15.41
CA ARG A 213 -4.09 8.99 -15.41
C ARG A 213 -3.78 10.32 -16.09
N TYR A 214 -2.99 11.13 -15.45
CA TYR A 214 -2.47 12.38 -16.01
C TYR A 214 -0.95 12.30 -16.08
N THR A 215 -0.36 12.87 -17.16
CA THR A 215 1.07 13.07 -17.28
C THR A 215 1.36 14.54 -17.40
N LYS A 216 2.27 15.07 -16.58
CA LYS A 216 2.66 16.48 -16.60
C LYS A 216 3.50 16.80 -17.82
N GLN A 217 3.12 17.87 -18.53
CA GLN A 217 3.81 18.39 -19.72
C GLN A 217 3.85 19.92 -19.60
N GLY A 218 4.87 20.44 -18.92
CA GLY A 218 4.95 21.85 -18.56
C GLY A 218 3.78 22.28 -17.68
N ARG A 219 2.99 23.21 -18.17
CA ARG A 219 1.75 23.69 -17.49
C ARG A 219 0.49 22.89 -17.88
N ARG A 220 0.61 21.92 -18.77
CA ARG A 220 -0.50 21.09 -19.25
C ARG A 220 -0.43 19.70 -18.63
N LEU A 221 -1.59 19.03 -18.61
CA LEU A 221 -1.70 17.64 -18.29
C LEU A 221 -2.30 16.91 -19.48
N SER A 222 -1.58 15.95 -20.06
CA SER A 222 -2.25 14.94 -20.89
C SER A 222 -3.06 14.04 -19.97
N LYS A 223 -4.11 13.39 -20.48
CA LYS A 223 -5.01 12.58 -19.65
C LYS A 223 -5.52 11.38 -20.40
N ASP A 224 -5.59 10.26 -19.69
CA ASP A 224 -6.23 9.03 -20.14
C ASP A 224 -7.40 8.72 -19.20
N ASP A 225 -8.53 8.32 -19.78
CA ASP A 225 -9.71 7.84 -19.08
C ASP A 225 -9.66 6.32 -18.97
N LEU A 226 -9.62 5.80 -17.77
CA LEU A 226 -9.44 4.37 -17.48
C LEU A 226 -10.75 3.70 -17.05
N GLY A 227 -11.87 4.43 -17.14
CA GLY A 227 -13.19 3.89 -16.89
C GLY A 227 -13.80 4.23 -15.54
N LEU A 228 -15.00 3.70 -15.32
CA LEU A 228 -15.82 3.97 -14.16
C LEU A 228 -15.27 3.28 -12.91
N VAL A 229 -15.22 4.04 -11.81
CA VAL A 229 -14.81 3.58 -10.49
C VAL A 229 -15.69 4.17 -9.40
N ARG A 230 -15.52 3.68 -8.17
CA ARG A 230 -16.19 4.24 -6.99
C ARG A 230 -15.23 4.29 -5.80
N PHE A 231 -14.97 5.50 -5.33
CA PHE A 231 -14.11 5.79 -4.19
C PHE A 231 -14.82 6.68 -3.17
N VAL A 232 -14.31 6.69 -1.95
CA VAL A 232 -14.66 7.68 -0.94
C VAL A 232 -14.25 9.09 -1.40
N PRO A 233 -14.94 10.16 -0.98
CA PRO A 233 -14.58 11.51 -1.39
C PRO A 233 -13.26 11.97 -0.75
N LEU A 234 -12.45 12.71 -1.50
CA LEU A 234 -11.32 13.45 -0.96
C LEU A 234 -11.87 14.67 -0.19
N LEU A 235 -11.59 14.73 1.10
CA LEU A 235 -12.05 15.77 2.03
C LEU A 235 -10.88 16.63 2.49
N ARG A 236 -11.17 17.90 2.81
CA ARG A 236 -10.20 18.86 3.33
C ARG A 236 -10.00 18.68 4.83
N GLY A 237 -8.80 19.05 5.30
CA GLY A 237 -8.44 19.12 6.72
C GLY A 237 -8.07 17.77 7.32
N VAL A 238 -7.72 17.82 8.60
CA VAL A 238 -7.30 16.66 9.41
C VAL A 238 -8.39 16.33 10.43
N GLU A 239 -8.55 15.06 10.76
CA GLU A 239 -9.52 14.52 11.72
C GLU A 239 -8.85 13.59 12.73
#